data_a0fcbd126ae5004866921dbf0f1b41b3
#
_entry.id   a0fcbd126ae5004866921dbf0f1b41b3
#
_cell.length_a   1.000
_cell.length_b   1.000
_cell.length_c   1.000
_cell.angle_alpha   90.00
_cell.angle_beta   90.00
_cell.angle_gamma   90.00
#
_symmetry.space_group_name_H-M   'P 1'
#
loop_
_entity.id
_entity.type
_entity.pdbx_description
1 polymer ?
#
loop_
_entity_poly.entity_id
_entity_poly.type
_entity_poly.pdbx_seq_one_letter_code
_entity_poly.pdbx_strand_id
1 'polypeptide(L)'
;MYDMKNNRQLCWDFEIVDQSQGICLRQHQPERKNVAFVADEDWEGSHCGYSRILKTPDGIRFYYRADNIDFSTYTFTHTPYVCMAESKDGKAFTKPALCRFAHKDSKDNNIAMCFDRYFDNFSVFYDENPDCPADEKYKALEGREIKAADGTSFANGASSRRRLLYYKSANGIDFEYVRELDINGFFDSYNIGFWDKETQQYFVYYRNFHDVERQWPDHSFDWRDPRARRDIRVTTSRDFVNWTQGQELSYGENAPDFQLYINNVQRYERASGWFIGRPTRYMDRAGSPKNFEHLTWNNDDSRKRLIQARGREGSAVTDCMLMVSRDGRHFNRSNEPFLPNYLENQQNWLYGDCFMTYGMLETEADFPGEPTELSMYCGEGGKNYPTRFRRYTIRMDGFLSWHADYEGGMVLTKPVTFSGDSLKINFATSAVGYLKISLCDVNGNELEGYHSGELFGNSPARPVDFGKSLAELKGKELRMKFEFSSCDLYSFIFE
;
A
#
# COMPACT_ATOMS: atom_id res chain seq x y z
N MET A 1 -12.76 -7.85 27.76
CA MET A 1 -11.36 -7.73 28.22
C MET A 1 -10.45 -7.80 26.99
N TYR A 2 -9.55 -6.85 26.84
CA TYR A 2 -8.60 -6.79 25.73
C TYR A 2 -7.19 -7.10 26.26
N ASP A 3 -6.60 -8.20 25.81
CA ASP A 3 -5.25 -8.60 26.23
C ASP A 3 -4.21 -7.99 25.27
N MET A 4 -3.51 -6.97 25.73
CA MET A 4 -2.46 -6.30 24.95
C MET A 4 -1.20 -7.15 24.79
N LYS A 5 -0.96 -8.11 25.71
CA LYS A 5 0.31 -8.84 25.77
C LYS A 5 1.51 -7.89 25.69
N ASN A 6 2.53 -8.27 24.93
CA ASN A 6 3.65 -7.40 24.52
C ASN A 6 3.47 -6.89 23.09
N ASN A 7 2.22 -6.70 22.64
CA ASN A 7 1.94 -6.24 21.29
C ASN A 7 1.77 -4.71 21.26
N ARG A 8 2.33 -4.07 20.25
CA ARG A 8 2.18 -2.65 19.99
C ARG A 8 0.72 -2.31 19.70
N GLN A 9 0.20 -1.34 20.39
CA GLN A 9 -1.14 -0.80 20.16
C GLN A 9 -1.04 0.40 19.24
N LEU A 10 -1.63 0.31 18.05
CA LEU A 10 -1.69 1.41 17.11
C LEU A 10 -2.97 2.23 17.36
N CYS A 11 -2.82 3.54 17.40
CA CYS A 11 -3.94 4.47 17.54
C CYS A 11 -4.59 4.73 16.16
N TRP A 12 -4.88 3.66 15.42
CA TRP A 12 -5.41 3.72 14.04
C TRP A 12 -6.93 3.47 13.97
N ASP A 13 -7.52 3.09 15.09
CA ASP A 13 -8.96 2.98 15.29
C ASP A 13 -9.31 3.28 16.75
N PHE A 14 -10.57 3.13 17.10
CA PHE A 14 -11.08 3.27 18.47
C PHE A 14 -11.52 1.92 19.09
N GLU A 15 -11.02 0.78 18.58
CA GLU A 15 -11.45 -0.55 19.03
C GLU A 15 -11.24 -0.75 20.55
N ILE A 16 -10.13 -0.29 21.10
CA ILE A 16 -9.81 -0.40 22.53
C ILE A 16 -10.40 0.74 23.37
N VAL A 17 -11.06 1.71 22.75
CA VAL A 17 -11.62 2.88 23.45
C VAL A 17 -13.01 2.56 23.96
N ASP A 18 -13.27 2.92 25.21
CA ASP A 18 -14.58 2.88 25.85
C ASP A 18 -15.25 4.27 25.81
N GLN A 19 -14.50 5.30 26.15
CA GLN A 19 -14.96 6.68 26.17
C GLN A 19 -13.91 7.60 25.53
N SER A 20 -14.38 8.57 24.75
CA SER A 20 -13.53 9.63 24.23
C SER A 20 -14.29 10.95 24.13
N GLN A 21 -13.56 12.04 24.33
CA GLN A 21 -14.08 13.40 24.18
C GLN A 21 -12.98 14.27 23.55
N GLY A 22 -13.32 15.07 22.53
CA GLY A 22 -12.36 15.98 21.90
C GLY A 22 -11.23 15.28 21.14
N ILE A 23 -11.41 14.00 20.78
CA ILE A 23 -10.41 13.19 20.08
C ILE A 23 -10.94 12.77 18.70
N CYS A 24 -10.11 12.89 17.69
CA CYS A 24 -10.38 12.37 16.35
C CYS A 24 -9.22 11.50 15.83
N LEU A 25 -9.51 10.69 14.81
CA LEU A 25 -8.44 10.07 14.01
C LEU A 25 -7.90 11.09 13.01
N ARG A 26 -6.61 11.38 13.10
CA ARG A 26 -5.91 12.24 12.15
C ARG A 26 -5.06 11.38 11.22
N GLN A 27 -5.26 11.53 9.90
CA GLN A 27 -4.38 10.98 8.89
C GLN A 27 -3.19 11.90 8.68
N HIS A 28 -2.00 11.31 8.60
CA HIS A 28 -0.76 12.01 8.26
C HIS A 28 -0.34 11.69 6.84
N GLN A 29 0.20 12.69 6.15
CA GLN A 29 0.73 12.53 4.80
C GLN A 29 2.23 12.24 4.87
N PRO A 30 2.77 11.43 3.93
CA PRO A 30 4.20 11.18 3.88
C PRO A 30 4.95 12.40 3.36
N GLU A 31 6.16 12.59 3.87
CA GLU A 31 7.08 13.63 3.40
C GLU A 31 7.74 13.23 2.10
N ARG A 32 7.83 14.16 1.17
CA ARG A 32 8.50 13.99 -0.12
C ARG A 32 10.02 14.11 0.07
N LYS A 33 10.77 13.09 -0.30
CA LYS A 33 12.24 13.01 -0.15
C LYS A 33 12.94 13.00 -1.53
N ASN A 34 14.12 12.41 -1.59
CA ASN A 34 14.93 12.30 -2.80
C ASN A 34 14.29 11.43 -3.89
N VAL A 35 14.75 11.59 -5.12
CA VAL A 35 14.56 10.60 -6.19
C VAL A 35 15.50 9.44 -5.91
N ALA A 36 14.93 8.24 -5.71
CA ALA A 36 15.68 7.03 -5.38
C ALA A 36 16.42 6.48 -6.61
N PHE A 37 15.79 6.55 -7.79
CA PHE A 37 16.40 6.32 -9.10
C PHE A 37 15.50 6.86 -10.21
N VAL A 38 16.04 6.94 -11.41
CA VAL A 38 15.33 7.34 -12.64
C VAL A 38 15.32 6.15 -13.59
N ALA A 39 14.16 5.81 -14.12
CA ALA A 39 14.01 4.85 -15.19
C ALA A 39 14.18 5.61 -16.53
N ASP A 40 15.42 5.78 -16.98
CA ASP A 40 15.84 6.63 -18.09
C ASP A 40 16.60 5.88 -19.19
N GLU A 41 16.68 4.56 -19.06
CA GLU A 41 17.30 3.73 -20.09
C GLU A 41 16.33 3.48 -21.27
N ASP A 42 16.87 3.22 -22.43
CA ASP A 42 16.11 3.06 -23.67
C ASP A 42 15.07 1.91 -23.60
N TRP A 43 15.37 0.84 -22.87
CA TRP A 43 14.45 -0.28 -22.64
C TRP A 43 13.38 -0.01 -21.57
N GLU A 44 13.59 0.99 -20.72
CA GLU A 44 12.63 1.37 -19.69
C GLU A 44 11.53 2.27 -20.25
N GLY A 45 11.88 3.07 -21.23
CA GLY A 45 10.94 3.90 -21.96
C GLY A 45 10.29 5.01 -21.15
N SER A 46 9.07 5.33 -21.51
CA SER A 46 8.34 6.48 -21.02
C SER A 46 7.24 6.13 -20.01
N HIS A 47 7.04 4.85 -19.67
CA HIS A 47 5.94 4.42 -18.82
C HIS A 47 6.35 3.27 -17.91
N CYS A 48 6.81 3.60 -16.70
CA CYS A 48 7.13 2.63 -15.67
C CYS A 48 6.10 2.64 -14.55
N GLY A 49 5.74 1.46 -14.06
CA GLY A 49 4.74 1.34 -13.00
C GLY A 49 4.61 -0.07 -12.46
N TYR A 50 3.52 -0.36 -11.75
CA TYR A 50 3.26 -1.66 -11.14
C TYR A 50 4.49 -2.22 -10.42
N SER A 51 5.01 -1.40 -9.50
CA SER A 51 6.29 -1.62 -8.87
C SER A 51 6.16 -2.25 -7.49
N ARG A 52 7.21 -2.97 -7.09
CA ARG A 52 7.30 -3.62 -5.79
C ARG A 52 8.72 -3.52 -5.24
N ILE A 53 8.81 -3.21 -3.94
CA ILE A 53 10.06 -3.28 -3.20
C ILE A 53 10.02 -4.50 -2.28
N LEU A 54 11.13 -5.22 -2.22
CA LEU A 54 11.32 -6.40 -1.38
C LEU A 54 12.62 -6.24 -0.60
N LYS A 55 12.56 -6.50 0.71
CA LYS A 55 13.72 -6.75 1.54
C LYS A 55 13.82 -8.27 1.71
N THR A 56 14.90 -8.86 1.23
CA THR A 56 15.14 -10.30 1.24
C THR A 56 16.51 -10.58 1.85
N PRO A 57 16.85 -11.84 2.17
CA PRO A 57 18.22 -12.18 2.57
C PRO A 57 19.30 -11.75 1.56
N ASP A 58 18.95 -11.65 0.27
CA ASP A 58 19.86 -11.25 -0.81
C ASP A 58 20.02 -9.72 -0.94
N GLY A 59 19.26 -8.93 -0.15
CA GLY A 59 19.28 -7.47 -0.19
C GLY A 59 17.94 -6.83 -0.51
N ILE A 60 17.97 -5.55 -0.83
CA ILE A 60 16.77 -4.77 -1.19
C ILE A 60 16.67 -4.72 -2.71
N ARG A 61 15.53 -5.20 -3.23
CA ARG A 61 15.23 -5.23 -4.67
C ARG A 61 13.97 -4.46 -4.98
N PHE A 62 13.99 -3.78 -6.10
CA PHE A 62 12.88 -2.99 -6.62
C PHE A 62 12.52 -3.51 -8.01
N TYR A 63 11.37 -4.18 -8.14
CA TYR A 63 10.86 -4.65 -9.43
C TYR A 63 9.84 -3.65 -9.97
N TYR A 64 9.87 -3.40 -11.26
CA TYR A 64 8.94 -2.50 -11.92
C TYR A 64 8.70 -2.92 -13.37
N ARG A 65 7.48 -2.69 -13.82
CA ARG A 65 7.15 -2.84 -15.24
C ARG A 65 7.67 -1.61 -15.98
N ALA A 66 8.26 -1.84 -17.15
CA ALA A 66 8.77 -0.82 -18.05
C ALA A 66 8.22 -1.04 -19.46
N ASP A 67 7.66 -0.01 -20.05
CA ASP A 67 7.23 0.02 -21.44
C ASP A 67 7.41 1.40 -22.05
N ASN A 68 7.45 1.45 -23.38
CA ASN A 68 7.59 2.69 -24.10
C ASN A 68 6.40 2.93 -25.02
N ILE A 69 5.80 4.11 -24.86
CA ILE A 69 4.72 4.59 -25.73
C ILE A 69 5.30 5.62 -26.69
N ASP A 70 5.17 5.38 -27.97
CA ASP A 70 5.37 6.41 -28.99
C ASP A 70 4.18 7.37 -28.96
N PHE A 71 4.40 8.59 -28.48
CA PHE A 71 3.36 9.61 -28.36
C PHE A 71 2.96 10.28 -29.68
N SER A 72 3.61 9.95 -30.78
CA SER A 72 3.16 10.36 -32.13
C SER A 72 2.04 9.46 -32.63
N THR A 73 2.11 8.18 -32.34
CA THR A 73 1.16 7.14 -32.76
C THR A 73 0.30 6.60 -31.61
N TYR A 74 0.67 6.88 -30.36
CA TYR A 74 0.10 6.32 -29.12
C TYR A 74 0.11 4.79 -29.06
N THR A 75 1.15 4.18 -29.64
CA THR A 75 1.34 2.72 -29.64
C THR A 75 2.57 2.33 -28.83
N PHE A 76 2.55 1.11 -28.27
CA PHE A 76 3.72 0.56 -27.61
C PHE A 76 4.79 0.21 -28.65
N THR A 77 6.04 0.59 -28.38
CA THR A 77 7.18 0.31 -29.30
C THR A 77 7.78 -1.08 -29.07
N HIS A 78 7.55 -1.66 -27.91
CA HIS A 78 7.92 -3.04 -27.56
C HIS A 78 6.94 -3.62 -26.53
N THR A 79 6.97 -4.94 -26.35
CA THR A 79 6.26 -5.60 -25.25
C THR A 79 6.85 -5.15 -23.90
N PRO A 80 6.03 -5.01 -22.86
CA PRO A 80 6.55 -4.60 -21.56
C PRO A 80 7.67 -5.52 -21.05
N TYR A 81 8.61 -4.93 -20.30
CA TYR A 81 9.62 -5.65 -19.53
C TYR A 81 9.33 -5.57 -18.04
N VAL A 82 9.84 -6.55 -17.27
CA VAL A 82 10.01 -6.45 -15.82
C VAL A 82 11.48 -6.12 -15.59
N CYS A 83 11.75 -4.93 -15.08
CA CYS A 83 13.09 -4.49 -14.72
C CYS A 83 13.32 -4.58 -13.22
N MET A 84 14.59 -4.63 -12.82
CA MET A 84 14.99 -4.71 -11.42
C MET A 84 16.08 -3.67 -11.10
N ALA A 85 15.94 -3.02 -9.95
CA ALA A 85 16.98 -2.19 -9.34
C ALA A 85 17.30 -2.72 -7.94
N GLU A 86 18.49 -2.43 -7.43
CA GLU A 86 18.98 -2.90 -6.13
C GLU A 86 19.47 -1.74 -5.27
N SER A 87 19.33 -1.89 -3.95
CA SER A 87 19.78 -0.91 -2.97
C SER A 87 20.38 -1.58 -1.74
N LYS A 88 21.30 -0.88 -1.08
CA LYS A 88 21.86 -1.29 0.22
C LYS A 88 21.11 -0.68 1.39
N ASP A 89 20.54 0.51 1.20
CA ASP A 89 19.99 1.36 2.26
C ASP A 89 18.53 1.76 2.05
N GLY A 90 17.96 1.44 0.87
CA GLY A 90 16.61 1.86 0.49
C GLY A 90 16.51 3.33 0.06
N LYS A 91 17.58 4.13 0.09
CA LYS A 91 17.55 5.55 -0.26
C LYS A 91 17.93 5.82 -1.71
N ALA A 92 18.87 5.05 -2.22
CA ALA A 92 19.31 5.12 -3.62
C ALA A 92 19.40 3.72 -4.21
N PHE A 93 19.02 3.60 -5.49
CA PHE A 93 19.03 2.32 -6.20
C PHE A 93 19.94 2.40 -7.42
N THR A 94 20.56 1.27 -7.72
CA THR A 94 21.34 1.04 -8.94
C THR A 94 20.67 -0.01 -9.82
N LYS A 95 20.90 0.06 -11.11
CA LYS A 95 20.36 -0.89 -12.11
C LYS A 95 21.47 -1.90 -12.44
N PRO A 96 21.38 -3.17 -11.95
CA PRO A 96 22.41 -4.17 -12.24
C PRO A 96 22.31 -4.66 -13.67
N ALA A 97 23.43 -4.97 -14.32
CA ALA A 97 23.47 -5.67 -15.57
C ALA A 97 23.13 -7.15 -15.37
N LEU A 98 21.89 -7.54 -15.58
CA LEU A 98 21.41 -8.91 -15.40
C LEU A 98 21.81 -9.84 -16.57
N CYS A 99 22.06 -9.27 -17.75
CA CYS A 99 22.50 -9.96 -18.97
C CYS A 99 21.56 -11.11 -19.42
N ARG A 100 20.26 -11.02 -19.10
CA ARG A 100 19.30 -12.11 -19.36
C ARG A 100 18.64 -11.99 -20.74
N PHE A 101 18.05 -10.85 -21.00
CA PHE A 101 17.24 -10.61 -22.19
C PHE A 101 17.88 -9.51 -23.03
N ALA A 102 17.80 -9.65 -24.35
CA ALA A 102 18.29 -8.60 -25.23
C ALA A 102 17.22 -7.52 -25.42
N HIS A 103 17.64 -6.27 -25.34
CA HIS A 103 16.93 -5.14 -25.92
C HIS A 103 17.76 -4.65 -27.11
N LYS A 104 17.16 -4.65 -28.32
CA LYS A 104 17.92 -4.47 -29.56
C LYS A 104 19.09 -5.47 -29.59
N ASP A 105 20.32 -4.99 -29.77
CA ASP A 105 21.52 -5.82 -29.90
C ASP A 105 22.31 -6.04 -28.61
N SER A 106 21.80 -5.54 -27.47
CA SER A 106 22.52 -5.61 -26.19
C SER A 106 21.74 -6.36 -25.10
N LYS A 107 22.48 -7.14 -24.31
CA LYS A 107 21.99 -7.72 -23.04
C LYS A 107 22.49 -6.96 -21.80
N ASP A 108 23.25 -5.90 -21.97
CA ASP A 108 23.70 -5.06 -20.86
C ASP A 108 22.58 -4.19 -20.35
N ASN A 109 21.70 -4.81 -19.58
CA ASN A 109 20.48 -4.21 -19.05
C ASN A 109 20.01 -4.91 -17.77
N ASN A 110 19.03 -4.30 -17.10
CA ASN A 110 18.42 -4.79 -15.87
C ASN A 110 17.07 -5.51 -16.06
N ILE A 111 16.83 -6.06 -17.25
CA ILE A 111 15.59 -6.78 -17.56
C ILE A 111 15.62 -8.15 -16.87
N ALA A 112 14.76 -8.34 -15.88
CA ALA A 112 14.62 -9.60 -15.12
C ALA A 112 13.65 -10.57 -15.81
N MET A 113 12.62 -10.06 -16.51
CA MET A 113 11.64 -10.89 -17.22
C MET A 113 11.09 -10.15 -18.44
N CYS A 114 10.84 -10.89 -19.51
CA CYS A 114 10.08 -10.42 -20.66
C CYS A 114 9.24 -11.56 -21.24
N PHE A 115 8.25 -11.19 -22.03
CA PHE A 115 7.39 -12.11 -22.75
C PHE A 115 7.34 -11.70 -24.22
N ASP A 116 7.05 -12.65 -25.10
CA ASP A 116 6.78 -12.43 -26.53
C ASP A 116 5.41 -11.78 -26.80
N ARG A 117 4.70 -11.39 -25.75
CA ARG A 117 3.35 -10.85 -25.73
C ARG A 117 3.20 -9.72 -24.72
N TYR A 118 2.16 -8.91 -24.90
CA TYR A 118 1.77 -7.92 -23.91
C TYR A 118 1.32 -8.60 -22.60
N PHE A 119 1.69 -7.99 -21.48
CA PHE A 119 1.19 -8.31 -20.14
C PHE A 119 0.91 -7.04 -19.33
N ASP A 120 -0.08 -7.08 -18.43
CA ASP A 120 -0.44 -5.91 -17.64
C ASP A 120 0.52 -5.72 -16.46
N ASN A 121 0.83 -6.79 -15.75
CA ASN A 121 1.63 -6.73 -14.52
C ASN A 121 2.31 -8.06 -14.22
N PHE A 122 3.39 -7.97 -13.43
CA PHE A 122 4.13 -9.13 -12.92
C PHE A 122 4.57 -8.81 -11.49
N SER A 123 3.85 -9.34 -10.50
CA SER A 123 4.02 -9.00 -9.09
C SER A 123 4.87 -10.05 -8.37
N VAL A 124 6.13 -9.74 -8.13
CA VAL A 124 7.09 -10.61 -7.43
C VAL A 124 6.90 -10.50 -5.93
N PHE A 125 6.98 -11.60 -5.17
CA PHE A 125 7.11 -11.58 -3.72
C PHE A 125 8.09 -12.66 -3.22
N TYR A 126 8.73 -12.37 -2.09
CA TYR A 126 9.54 -13.35 -1.37
C TYR A 126 8.62 -14.15 -0.44
N ASP A 127 8.70 -15.47 -0.54
CA ASP A 127 7.87 -16.37 0.26
C ASP A 127 8.55 -16.68 1.59
N GLU A 128 7.98 -16.12 2.65
CA GLU A 128 8.45 -16.31 4.02
C GLU A 128 7.83 -17.53 4.72
N ASN A 129 7.03 -18.32 4.00
CA ASN A 129 6.55 -19.60 4.52
C ASN A 129 7.76 -20.50 4.87
N PRO A 130 7.89 -20.97 6.11
CA PRO A 130 9.01 -21.83 6.51
C PRO A 130 9.09 -23.14 5.69
N ASP A 131 7.94 -23.64 5.24
CA ASP A 131 7.84 -24.88 4.45
C ASP A 131 8.00 -24.65 2.93
N CYS A 132 8.26 -23.41 2.51
CA CYS A 132 8.44 -23.08 1.09
C CYS A 132 9.70 -23.74 0.54
N PRO A 133 9.63 -24.50 -0.58
CA PRO A 133 10.81 -25.06 -1.24
C PRO A 133 11.85 -24.00 -1.61
N ALA A 134 13.12 -24.38 -1.56
CA ALA A 134 14.22 -23.44 -1.83
C ALA A 134 14.20 -22.86 -3.26
N ASP A 135 13.71 -23.65 -4.23
CA ASP A 135 13.56 -23.26 -5.63
C ASP A 135 12.32 -22.39 -5.90
N GLU A 136 11.47 -22.15 -4.89
CA GLU A 136 10.24 -21.35 -4.97
C GLU A 136 10.25 -20.11 -4.05
N LYS A 137 11.41 -19.74 -3.46
CA LYS A 137 11.51 -18.63 -2.51
C LYS A 137 11.04 -17.31 -3.08
N TYR A 138 11.13 -17.12 -4.36
CA TYR A 138 10.49 -16.01 -5.06
C TYR A 138 9.31 -16.52 -5.88
N LYS A 139 8.16 -15.94 -5.65
CA LYS A 139 6.94 -16.20 -6.41
C LYS A 139 6.51 -14.96 -7.16
N ALA A 140 5.88 -15.14 -8.31
CA ALA A 140 5.31 -14.02 -9.05
C ALA A 140 3.93 -14.35 -9.59
N LEU A 141 3.09 -13.31 -9.66
CA LEU A 141 1.73 -13.37 -10.17
C LEU A 141 1.61 -12.50 -11.43
N GLU A 142 1.06 -13.08 -12.50
CA GLU A 142 0.75 -12.39 -13.75
C GLU A 142 -0.73 -12.46 -14.06
N GLY A 143 -1.39 -11.30 -14.24
CA GLY A 143 -2.73 -11.23 -14.80
C GLY A 143 -2.68 -11.37 -16.32
N ARG A 144 -3.30 -12.44 -16.85
CA ARG A 144 -3.27 -12.75 -18.28
C ARG A 144 -4.65 -12.76 -18.91
N GLU A 145 -4.79 -12.06 -20.02
CA GLU A 145 -5.95 -12.21 -20.90
C GLU A 145 -5.72 -13.36 -21.88
N ILE A 146 -6.65 -14.31 -21.89
CA ILE A 146 -6.67 -15.44 -22.85
C ILE A 146 -7.86 -15.18 -23.78
N LYS A 147 -7.57 -15.03 -25.06
CA LYS A 147 -8.59 -14.88 -26.11
C LYS A 147 -9.10 -16.25 -26.55
N ALA A 148 -10.38 -16.34 -26.86
CA ALA A 148 -10.93 -17.49 -27.55
C ALA A 148 -10.32 -17.62 -28.95
N ALA A 149 -10.30 -18.82 -29.51
CA ALA A 149 -9.90 -19.01 -30.90
C ALA A 149 -10.80 -18.17 -31.83
N ASP A 150 -10.25 -17.75 -32.98
CA ASP A 150 -10.99 -16.92 -33.93
C ASP A 150 -12.37 -17.55 -34.30
N GLY A 151 -13.42 -16.75 -34.17
CA GLY A 151 -14.80 -17.20 -34.44
C GLY A 151 -15.44 -18.06 -33.36
N THR A 152 -14.77 -18.24 -32.19
CA THR A 152 -15.29 -18.99 -31.05
C THR A 152 -15.53 -18.11 -29.82
N SER A 153 -16.21 -18.66 -28.83
CA SER A 153 -16.37 -18.04 -27.51
C SER A 153 -16.17 -19.09 -26.41
N PHE A 154 -15.83 -18.63 -25.18
CA PHE A 154 -15.84 -19.48 -24.00
C PHE A 154 -17.29 -19.88 -23.63
N ALA A 155 -17.44 -20.86 -22.75
CA ALA A 155 -18.75 -21.39 -22.35
C ALA A 155 -19.74 -20.35 -21.81
N ASN A 156 -19.26 -19.20 -21.33
CA ASN A 156 -20.07 -18.06 -20.92
C ASN A 156 -20.37 -17.06 -22.06
N GLY A 157 -20.02 -17.37 -23.30
CA GLY A 157 -20.22 -16.48 -24.46
C GLY A 157 -19.17 -15.38 -24.62
N ALA A 158 -18.19 -15.27 -23.71
CA ALA A 158 -17.15 -14.22 -23.79
C ALA A 158 -16.09 -14.55 -24.83
N SER A 159 -15.57 -13.53 -25.55
CA SER A 159 -14.47 -13.67 -26.51
C SER A 159 -13.09 -13.74 -25.83
N SER A 160 -12.99 -13.37 -24.57
CA SER A 160 -11.78 -13.50 -23.75
C SER A 160 -12.10 -13.81 -22.31
N ARG A 161 -11.14 -14.36 -21.61
CA ARG A 161 -11.16 -14.56 -20.15
C ARG A 161 -9.84 -14.15 -19.55
N ARG A 162 -9.84 -13.75 -18.29
CA ARG A 162 -8.60 -13.44 -17.57
C ARG A 162 -8.26 -14.53 -16.58
N ARG A 163 -6.97 -14.75 -16.39
CA ARG A 163 -6.40 -15.78 -15.50
C ARG A 163 -5.27 -15.16 -14.69
N LEU A 164 -5.06 -15.68 -13.49
CA LEU A 164 -3.92 -15.35 -12.65
C LEU A 164 -2.91 -16.51 -12.75
N LEU A 165 -1.73 -16.21 -13.29
CA LEU A 165 -0.67 -17.16 -13.51
C LEU A 165 0.37 -17.07 -12.39
N TYR A 166 0.89 -18.20 -11.98
CA TYR A 166 1.93 -18.34 -10.98
C TYR A 166 3.26 -18.72 -11.63
N TYR A 167 4.29 -18.01 -11.24
CA TYR A 167 5.69 -18.25 -11.57
C TYR A 167 6.50 -18.39 -10.30
N LYS A 168 7.56 -19.25 -10.33
CA LYS A 168 8.50 -19.45 -9.24
C LYS A 168 9.92 -19.11 -9.66
N SER A 169 10.78 -18.81 -8.68
CA SER A 169 12.20 -18.61 -8.85
C SER A 169 12.96 -18.85 -7.55
N ALA A 170 14.16 -19.43 -7.63
CA ALA A 170 15.06 -19.57 -6.49
C ALA A 170 15.79 -18.26 -6.13
N ASN A 171 16.04 -17.40 -7.11
CA ASN A 171 16.91 -16.22 -6.98
C ASN A 171 16.22 -14.88 -7.26
N GLY A 172 14.92 -14.89 -7.63
CA GLY A 172 14.15 -13.69 -7.97
C GLY A 172 14.48 -13.08 -9.33
N ILE A 173 15.24 -13.77 -10.18
CA ILE A 173 15.64 -13.32 -11.52
C ILE A 173 15.19 -14.34 -12.57
N ASP A 174 15.42 -15.62 -12.29
CA ASP A 174 15.10 -16.73 -13.19
C ASP A 174 13.71 -17.27 -12.87
N PHE A 175 12.67 -16.68 -13.48
CA PHE A 175 11.29 -17.11 -13.26
C PHE A 175 10.86 -18.14 -14.30
N GLU A 176 10.21 -19.21 -13.82
CA GLU A 176 9.57 -20.23 -14.63
C GLU A 176 8.06 -20.32 -14.32
N TYR A 177 7.27 -20.52 -15.36
CA TYR A 177 5.83 -20.73 -15.22
C TYR A 177 5.54 -22.05 -14.52
N VAL A 178 4.61 -22.03 -13.55
CA VAL A 178 4.17 -23.23 -12.83
C VAL A 178 2.76 -23.64 -13.25
N ARG A 179 1.77 -22.75 -13.05
CA ARG A 179 0.35 -23.05 -13.32
C ARG A 179 -0.54 -21.80 -13.30
N GLU A 180 -1.76 -21.96 -13.74
CA GLU A 180 -2.86 -21.05 -13.40
C GLU A 180 -3.27 -21.27 -11.94
N LEU A 181 -3.66 -20.20 -11.24
CA LEU A 181 -4.32 -20.28 -9.94
C LEU A 181 -5.82 -20.36 -10.15
N ASP A 182 -6.47 -21.23 -9.39
CA ASP A 182 -7.94 -21.37 -9.41
C ASP A 182 -8.60 -20.25 -8.60
N ILE A 183 -8.44 -19.04 -9.09
CA ILE A 183 -9.02 -17.82 -8.55
C ILE A 183 -9.82 -17.13 -9.64
N ASN A 184 -11.02 -16.71 -9.30
CA ASN A 184 -11.88 -15.99 -10.23
C ASN A 184 -11.74 -14.48 -10.04
N GLY A 185 -11.38 -13.76 -11.11
CA GLY A 185 -11.19 -12.31 -11.08
C GLY A 185 -10.91 -11.72 -12.45
N PHE A 186 -10.75 -10.40 -12.49
CA PHE A 186 -10.45 -9.69 -13.73
C PHE A 186 -8.95 -9.48 -13.97
N PHE A 187 -8.17 -9.32 -12.91
CA PHE A 187 -6.69 -9.30 -12.89
C PHE A 187 -5.98 -8.29 -13.77
N ASP A 188 -6.67 -7.29 -14.30
CA ASP A 188 -6.11 -6.27 -15.21
C ASP A 188 -5.35 -5.13 -14.50
N SER A 189 -4.92 -5.38 -13.27
CA SER A 189 -4.16 -4.43 -12.47
C SER A 189 -3.15 -5.18 -11.59
N TYR A 190 -2.49 -4.49 -10.66
CA TYR A 190 -1.46 -5.08 -9.82
C TYR A 190 -2.07 -6.06 -8.78
N ASN A 191 -1.88 -7.35 -9.02
CA ASN A 191 -2.36 -8.43 -8.16
C ASN A 191 -1.24 -8.81 -7.19
N ILE A 192 -1.51 -8.75 -5.89
CA ILE A 192 -0.49 -8.81 -4.85
C ILE A 192 -0.63 -10.07 -4.04
N GLY A 193 0.45 -10.86 -3.96
CA GLY A 193 0.54 -12.04 -3.10
C GLY A 193 1.59 -11.85 -2.01
N PHE A 194 1.35 -12.47 -0.85
CA PHE A 194 2.32 -12.60 0.24
C PHE A 194 1.92 -13.74 1.21
N TRP A 195 2.89 -14.23 1.98
CA TRP A 195 2.67 -15.11 3.12
C TRP A 195 2.41 -14.29 4.37
N ASP A 196 1.37 -14.63 5.11
CA ASP A 196 1.07 -14.04 6.41
C ASP A 196 1.49 -14.97 7.54
N LYS A 197 2.51 -14.55 8.28
CA LYS A 197 3.09 -15.31 9.40
C LYS A 197 2.12 -15.49 10.58
N GLU A 198 1.16 -14.58 10.76
CA GLU A 198 0.24 -14.63 11.88
C GLU A 198 -0.85 -15.69 11.66
N THR A 199 -1.43 -15.71 10.47
CA THR A 199 -2.51 -16.67 10.15
C THR A 199 -2.01 -17.94 9.48
N GLN A 200 -0.72 -18.02 9.15
CA GLN A 200 -0.12 -19.15 8.43
C GLN A 200 -0.84 -19.44 7.11
N GLN A 201 -1.07 -18.37 6.33
CA GLN A 201 -1.77 -18.45 5.05
C GLN A 201 -1.13 -17.48 4.03
N TYR A 202 -1.28 -17.82 2.78
CA TYR A 202 -1.07 -16.91 1.68
C TYR A 202 -2.31 -16.04 1.50
N PHE A 203 -2.10 -14.77 1.23
CA PHE A 203 -3.10 -13.81 0.81
C PHE A 203 -2.84 -13.42 -0.64
N VAL A 204 -3.90 -13.29 -1.43
CA VAL A 204 -3.85 -12.63 -2.74
C VAL A 204 -4.93 -11.57 -2.80
N TYR A 205 -4.48 -10.30 -2.95
CA TYR A 205 -5.35 -9.17 -3.23
C TYR A 205 -5.30 -8.87 -4.72
N TYR A 206 -6.46 -8.81 -5.35
CA TYR A 206 -6.55 -8.72 -6.80
C TYR A 206 -7.69 -7.82 -7.28
N ARG A 207 -7.57 -7.39 -8.55
CA ARG A 207 -8.56 -6.61 -9.24
C ARG A 207 -9.79 -7.44 -9.63
N ASN A 208 -10.95 -6.87 -9.31
CA ASN A 208 -12.22 -7.25 -9.91
C ASN A 208 -13.09 -6.02 -10.16
N PHE A 209 -14.37 -6.23 -10.42
CA PHE A 209 -15.36 -5.20 -10.60
C PHE A 209 -16.68 -5.62 -9.95
N HIS A 210 -17.46 -4.62 -9.55
CA HIS A 210 -18.87 -4.77 -9.21
C HIS A 210 -19.68 -3.72 -10.01
N ASP A 211 -20.99 -3.89 -10.10
CA ASP A 211 -21.86 -2.82 -10.59
C ASP A 211 -22.30 -1.92 -9.44
N VAL A 212 -22.75 -0.71 -9.77
CA VAL A 212 -23.23 0.27 -8.77
C VAL A 212 -24.41 -0.23 -7.94
N GLU A 213 -25.18 -1.18 -8.45
CA GLU A 213 -26.33 -1.79 -7.79
C GLU A 213 -25.97 -3.14 -7.13
N ARG A 214 -24.73 -3.60 -7.31
CA ARG A 214 -24.21 -4.90 -6.83
C ARG A 214 -25.07 -6.12 -7.24
N GLN A 215 -25.64 -6.05 -8.42
CA GLN A 215 -26.54 -7.08 -8.95
C GLN A 215 -25.86 -8.06 -9.91
N TRP A 216 -24.65 -7.74 -10.39
CA TRP A 216 -23.97 -8.61 -11.33
C TRP A 216 -23.34 -9.80 -10.64
N PRO A 217 -23.59 -11.01 -11.16
CA PRO A 217 -22.82 -12.16 -10.77
C PRO A 217 -21.37 -11.98 -11.22
N ASP A 218 -20.44 -12.52 -10.46
CA ASP A 218 -19.02 -12.53 -10.79
C ASP A 218 -18.81 -13.00 -12.24
N HIS A 219 -18.01 -12.27 -13.01
CA HIS A 219 -17.49 -12.62 -14.35
C HIS A 219 -18.43 -12.43 -15.57
N SER A 220 -19.56 -11.75 -15.45
CA SER A 220 -20.54 -11.68 -16.56
C SER A 220 -20.75 -10.29 -17.16
N PHE A 221 -19.88 -9.30 -16.89
CA PHE A 221 -20.10 -7.94 -17.37
C PHE A 221 -18.98 -7.40 -18.26
N ASP A 222 -19.29 -6.44 -19.11
CA ASP A 222 -18.31 -5.65 -19.83
C ASP A 222 -17.76 -4.55 -18.90
N TRP A 223 -16.47 -4.54 -18.63
CA TRP A 223 -15.81 -3.51 -17.83
C TRP A 223 -15.97 -2.09 -18.39
N ARG A 224 -16.39 -1.96 -19.65
CA ARG A 224 -16.72 -0.69 -20.30
C ARG A 224 -18.11 -0.20 -19.93
N ASP A 225 -18.95 -1.01 -19.34
CA ASP A 225 -20.26 -0.57 -18.84
C ASP A 225 -20.06 0.59 -17.86
N PRO A 226 -20.77 1.72 -18.03
CA PRO A 226 -20.63 2.88 -17.14
C PRO A 226 -21.04 2.59 -15.70
N ARG A 227 -21.74 1.49 -15.43
CA ARG A 227 -22.06 1.02 -14.09
C ARG A 227 -20.92 0.26 -13.42
N ALA A 228 -19.93 -0.20 -14.21
CA ALA A 228 -18.80 -0.95 -13.66
C ALA A 228 -17.95 -0.10 -12.72
N ARG A 229 -17.67 -0.62 -11.55
CA ARG A 229 -16.78 -0.03 -10.54
C ARG A 229 -15.63 -0.98 -10.26
N ARG A 230 -14.41 -0.45 -10.31
CA ARG A 230 -13.21 -1.21 -9.97
C ARG A 230 -13.20 -1.47 -8.49
N ASP A 231 -13.07 -2.75 -8.12
CA ASP A 231 -12.95 -3.17 -6.73
C ASP A 231 -11.67 -3.97 -6.46
N ILE A 232 -11.46 -4.26 -5.21
CA ILE A 232 -10.37 -5.10 -4.70
C ILE A 232 -11.02 -6.29 -4.01
N ARG A 233 -10.51 -7.48 -4.34
CA ARG A 233 -10.92 -8.72 -3.66
C ARG A 233 -9.73 -9.38 -3.00
N VAL A 234 -10.01 -10.19 -1.99
CA VAL A 234 -9.05 -10.99 -1.26
C VAL A 234 -9.45 -12.46 -1.29
N THR A 235 -8.47 -13.32 -1.45
CA THR A 235 -8.57 -14.78 -1.27
C THR A 235 -7.36 -15.29 -0.50
N THR A 236 -7.51 -16.43 0.16
CA THR A 236 -6.45 -17.02 0.97
C THR A 236 -6.23 -18.49 0.62
N SER A 237 -5.02 -18.98 0.90
CA SER A 237 -4.64 -20.36 0.73
C SER A 237 -3.61 -20.77 1.79
N ARG A 238 -3.61 -22.03 2.22
CA ARG A 238 -2.58 -22.57 3.11
C ARG A 238 -1.40 -23.19 2.35
N ASP A 239 -1.63 -23.60 1.11
CA ASP A 239 -0.70 -24.41 0.31
C ASP A 239 -0.35 -23.79 -1.05
N PHE A 240 -0.85 -22.59 -1.33
CA PHE A 240 -0.71 -21.89 -2.62
C PHE A 240 -1.32 -22.66 -3.81
N VAL A 241 -2.18 -23.64 -3.52
CA VAL A 241 -2.88 -24.51 -4.50
C VAL A 241 -4.37 -24.34 -4.39
N ASN A 242 -4.90 -24.56 -3.19
CA ASN A 242 -6.32 -24.51 -2.89
C ASN A 242 -6.68 -23.13 -2.33
N TRP A 243 -7.53 -22.41 -3.04
CA TRP A 243 -7.90 -21.03 -2.71
C TRP A 243 -9.33 -20.94 -2.22
N THR A 244 -9.56 -20.08 -1.23
CA THR A 244 -10.91 -19.74 -0.80
C THR A 244 -11.63 -18.94 -1.90
N GLN A 245 -12.96 -18.89 -1.85
CA GLN A 245 -13.71 -17.99 -2.71
C GLN A 245 -13.29 -16.54 -2.45
N GLY A 246 -13.00 -15.80 -3.52
CA GLY A 246 -12.63 -14.39 -3.44
C GLY A 246 -13.74 -13.54 -2.83
N GLN A 247 -13.36 -12.69 -1.88
CA GLN A 247 -14.27 -11.82 -1.15
C GLN A 247 -13.95 -10.35 -1.46
N GLU A 248 -14.97 -9.57 -1.74
CA GLU A 248 -14.85 -8.13 -1.91
C GLU A 248 -14.48 -7.46 -0.59
N LEU A 249 -13.62 -6.44 -0.63
CA LEU A 249 -13.31 -5.63 0.55
C LEU A 249 -14.48 -4.71 0.88
N SER A 250 -14.69 -4.46 2.16
CA SER A 250 -15.66 -3.46 2.62
C SER A 250 -14.96 -2.28 3.29
N TYR A 251 -15.59 -1.11 3.26
CA TYR A 251 -14.98 0.16 3.69
C TYR A 251 -15.83 0.92 4.71
N GLY A 252 -16.75 0.24 5.39
CA GLY A 252 -17.73 0.82 6.29
C GLY A 252 -19.03 1.19 5.60
N GLU A 253 -20.10 1.35 6.39
CA GLU A 253 -21.49 1.49 5.89
C GLU A 253 -21.71 2.75 5.05
N ASN A 254 -21.03 3.85 5.36
CA ASN A 254 -21.18 5.15 4.70
C ASN A 254 -20.00 5.54 3.82
N ALA A 255 -19.10 4.61 3.51
CA ALA A 255 -17.95 4.91 2.68
C ALA A 255 -18.38 5.14 1.22
N PRO A 256 -17.94 6.24 0.57
CA PRO A 256 -18.22 6.45 -0.85
C PRO A 256 -17.72 5.30 -1.70
N ASP A 257 -18.47 4.92 -2.73
CA ASP A 257 -18.11 3.86 -3.67
C ASP A 257 -17.06 4.34 -4.69
N PHE A 258 -15.85 4.60 -4.22
CA PHE A 258 -14.74 4.98 -5.08
C PHE A 258 -14.22 3.80 -5.89
N GLN A 259 -13.91 4.04 -7.16
CA GLN A 259 -13.16 3.08 -7.94
C GLN A 259 -11.71 3.00 -7.45
N LEU A 260 -11.28 1.81 -7.04
CA LEU A 260 -9.92 1.56 -6.54
C LEU A 260 -9.11 0.80 -7.60
N TYR A 261 -7.96 1.36 -7.99
CA TYR A 261 -7.18 0.84 -9.11
C TYR A 261 -6.08 -0.14 -8.67
N ILE A 262 -5.08 0.32 -7.93
CA ILE A 262 -4.05 -0.51 -7.30
C ILE A 262 -4.44 -0.69 -5.83
N ASN A 263 -4.19 -1.84 -5.25
CA ASN A 263 -4.62 -2.14 -3.88
C ASN A 263 -3.54 -1.85 -2.82
N ASN A 264 -2.30 -2.26 -3.04
CA ASN A 264 -1.17 -2.13 -2.11
C ASN A 264 -1.48 -2.54 -0.66
N VAL A 265 -2.27 -3.60 -0.48
CA VAL A 265 -2.60 -4.14 0.83
C VAL A 265 -1.49 -5.09 1.30
N GLN A 266 -1.02 -4.88 2.52
CA GLN A 266 -0.02 -5.71 3.17
C GLN A 266 -0.26 -5.84 4.68
N ARG A 267 0.36 -6.82 5.32
CA ARG A 267 0.46 -6.87 6.77
C ARG A 267 1.33 -5.72 7.29
N TYR A 268 0.96 -5.11 8.40
CA TYR A 268 1.80 -4.16 9.11
C TYR A 268 2.61 -4.89 10.17
N GLU A 269 3.86 -5.19 9.88
CA GLU A 269 4.66 -6.14 10.67
C GLU A 269 5.06 -5.62 12.06
N ARG A 270 4.94 -4.32 12.33
CA ARG A 270 5.31 -3.73 13.62
C ARG A 270 4.25 -3.92 14.71
N ALA A 271 3.04 -4.26 14.32
CA ALA A 271 1.93 -4.49 15.24
C ALA A 271 1.08 -5.67 14.75
N SER A 272 0.96 -6.69 15.60
CA SER A 272 0.16 -7.87 15.31
C SER A 272 -1.31 -7.51 15.09
N GLY A 273 -1.96 -8.23 14.17
CA GLY A 273 -3.37 -8.05 13.86
C GLY A 273 -3.69 -6.86 12.95
N TRP A 274 -2.71 -6.24 12.27
CA TRP A 274 -2.98 -5.10 11.41
C TRP A 274 -2.60 -5.33 9.95
N PHE A 275 -3.51 -4.88 9.08
CA PHE A 275 -3.27 -4.69 7.65
C PHE A 275 -3.35 -3.22 7.31
N ILE A 276 -2.55 -2.81 6.35
CA ILE A 276 -2.55 -1.46 5.78
C ILE A 276 -2.63 -1.55 4.26
N GLY A 277 -3.46 -0.71 3.65
CA GLY A 277 -3.57 -0.57 2.21
C GLY A 277 -3.37 0.87 1.76
N ARG A 278 -2.75 1.03 0.61
CA ARG A 278 -2.54 2.33 -0.04
C ARG A 278 -3.12 2.26 -1.46
N PRO A 279 -4.46 2.10 -1.56
CA PRO A 279 -5.10 1.94 -2.86
C PRO A 279 -5.07 3.24 -3.64
N THR A 280 -4.92 3.11 -4.96
CA THR A 280 -5.08 4.23 -5.87
C THR A 280 -6.54 4.46 -6.16
N ARG A 281 -7.06 5.65 -5.85
CA ARG A 281 -8.40 6.08 -6.25
C ARG A 281 -8.35 6.56 -7.70
N TYR A 282 -9.25 6.03 -8.50
CA TYR A 282 -9.44 6.42 -9.90
C TYR A 282 -10.67 7.30 -10.05
N MET A 283 -10.50 8.43 -10.71
CA MET A 283 -11.60 9.34 -11.01
C MET A 283 -11.58 9.71 -12.50
N ASP A 284 -12.63 9.35 -13.21
CA ASP A 284 -12.85 9.84 -14.57
C ASP A 284 -13.39 11.28 -14.52
N ARG A 285 -12.70 12.19 -15.20
CA ARG A 285 -13.02 13.60 -15.29
C ARG A 285 -13.50 14.01 -16.70
N ALA A 286 -13.86 13.05 -17.55
CA ALA A 286 -14.30 13.33 -18.93
C ALA A 286 -15.46 14.34 -19.01
N GLY A 287 -16.29 14.45 -17.95
CA GLY A 287 -17.35 15.46 -17.81
C GLY A 287 -16.86 16.90 -17.56
N SER A 288 -15.56 17.13 -17.41
CA SER A 288 -14.98 18.46 -17.14
C SER A 288 -13.93 18.89 -18.17
N PRO A 289 -14.24 18.85 -19.48
CA PRO A 289 -13.23 19.04 -20.54
C PRO A 289 -12.59 20.43 -20.51
N LYS A 290 -13.31 21.48 -20.14
CA LYS A 290 -12.76 22.85 -20.06
C LYS A 290 -11.65 22.99 -19.02
N ASN A 291 -11.70 22.23 -17.93
CA ASN A 291 -10.67 22.27 -16.91
C ASN A 291 -9.34 21.71 -17.44
N PHE A 292 -9.38 20.72 -18.32
CA PHE A 292 -8.17 20.15 -18.90
C PHE A 292 -7.40 21.11 -19.78
N GLU A 293 -8.04 22.16 -20.31
CA GLU A 293 -7.38 23.21 -21.09
C GLU A 293 -6.45 24.08 -20.23
N HIS A 294 -6.70 24.12 -18.92
CA HIS A 294 -5.90 24.89 -17.97
C HIS A 294 -4.84 24.07 -17.26
N LEU A 295 -4.94 22.74 -17.29
CA LEU A 295 -3.93 21.88 -16.68
C LEU A 295 -2.64 21.93 -17.52
N THR A 296 -1.51 21.92 -16.83
CA THR A 296 -0.19 21.69 -17.45
C THR A 296 -0.23 20.40 -18.28
N TRP A 297 0.74 20.07 -19.02
CA TRP A 297 0.75 18.93 -19.95
C TRP A 297 -0.27 19.03 -21.11
N ASN A 298 -0.78 20.21 -21.38
CA ASN A 298 -1.65 20.48 -22.55
C ASN A 298 -1.10 21.62 -23.44
N ASN A 299 0.18 21.96 -23.28
CA ASN A 299 0.80 23.10 -23.95
C ASN A 299 0.78 23.00 -25.48
N ASP A 300 0.73 21.78 -26.02
CA ASP A 300 0.73 21.49 -27.46
C ASP A 300 -0.42 20.59 -27.86
N ASP A 301 -1.54 20.66 -27.14
CA ASP A 301 -2.69 19.76 -27.28
C ASP A 301 -2.39 18.27 -26.97
N SER A 302 -1.27 17.97 -26.31
CA SER A 302 -0.87 16.58 -25.99
C SER A 302 -1.98 15.82 -25.26
N ARG A 303 -2.64 16.47 -24.27
CA ARG A 303 -3.74 15.85 -23.53
C ARG A 303 -4.95 15.57 -24.43
N LYS A 304 -5.31 16.49 -25.33
CA LYS A 304 -6.39 16.28 -26.30
C LYS A 304 -6.10 15.10 -27.21
N ARG A 305 -4.85 15.04 -27.72
CA ARG A 305 -4.41 13.90 -28.56
C ARG A 305 -4.45 12.59 -27.77
N LEU A 306 -4.03 12.60 -26.51
CA LEU A 306 -4.09 11.41 -25.67
C LEU A 306 -5.54 10.98 -25.38
N ILE A 307 -6.47 11.90 -25.15
CA ILE A 307 -7.90 11.60 -25.01
C ILE A 307 -8.45 10.97 -26.29
N GLN A 308 -8.09 11.50 -27.45
CA GLN A 308 -8.54 10.94 -28.74
C GLN A 308 -8.02 9.53 -28.99
N ALA A 309 -6.75 9.28 -28.67
CA ALA A 309 -6.10 8.01 -28.92
C ALA A 309 -6.37 6.93 -27.86
N ARG A 310 -6.44 7.33 -26.60
CA ARG A 310 -6.43 6.42 -25.43
C ARG A 310 -7.56 6.69 -24.44
N GLY A 311 -8.48 7.59 -24.76
CA GLY A 311 -9.65 7.90 -23.96
C GLY A 311 -9.30 8.31 -22.53
N ARG A 312 -9.65 7.47 -21.55
CA ARG A 312 -9.49 7.72 -20.11
C ARG A 312 -8.08 8.10 -19.65
N GLU A 313 -7.04 7.67 -20.36
CA GLU A 313 -5.67 8.00 -19.97
C GLU A 313 -5.38 9.51 -20.02
N GLY A 314 -6.12 10.25 -20.83
CA GLY A 314 -6.05 11.71 -20.88
C GLY A 314 -7.08 12.41 -19.99
N SER A 315 -8.22 11.77 -19.66
CA SER A 315 -9.34 12.38 -18.90
C SER A 315 -9.43 11.93 -17.45
N ALA A 316 -8.77 10.86 -17.05
CA ALA A 316 -8.79 10.40 -15.67
C ALA A 316 -7.67 11.05 -14.85
N VAL A 317 -7.93 11.20 -13.57
CA VAL A 317 -6.97 11.64 -12.55
C VAL A 317 -6.95 10.60 -11.43
N THR A 318 -5.77 10.36 -10.87
CA THR A 318 -5.60 9.40 -9.79
C THR A 318 -4.86 10.02 -8.61
N ASP A 319 -5.20 9.59 -7.40
CA ASP A 319 -4.48 9.87 -6.16
C ASP A 319 -4.40 8.60 -5.30
N CYS A 320 -3.61 8.61 -4.23
CA CYS A 320 -3.49 7.46 -3.36
C CYS A 320 -4.23 7.69 -2.04
N MET A 321 -5.01 6.70 -1.61
CA MET A 321 -5.75 6.71 -0.34
C MET A 321 -5.02 5.89 0.73
N LEU A 322 -5.48 5.99 1.97
CA LEU A 322 -5.08 5.15 3.09
C LEU A 322 -6.27 4.34 3.58
N MET A 323 -6.03 3.08 3.90
CA MET A 323 -6.98 2.22 4.59
C MET A 323 -6.27 1.26 5.53
N VAL A 324 -6.89 0.97 6.66
CA VAL A 324 -6.38 0.06 7.69
C VAL A 324 -7.43 -0.96 8.09
N SER A 325 -7.00 -2.15 8.50
CA SER A 325 -7.90 -3.26 8.84
C SER A 325 -7.28 -4.16 9.89
N ARG A 326 -8.14 -4.82 10.68
CA ARG A 326 -7.74 -5.85 11.64
C ARG A 326 -7.78 -7.26 11.06
N ASP A 327 -8.53 -7.48 10.01
CA ASP A 327 -8.76 -8.82 9.41
C ASP A 327 -8.35 -8.93 7.93
N GLY A 328 -7.93 -7.81 7.32
CA GLY A 328 -7.55 -7.75 5.91
C GLY A 328 -8.72 -7.76 4.93
N ARG A 329 -9.96 -7.62 5.41
CA ARG A 329 -11.18 -7.59 4.59
C ARG A 329 -12.07 -6.39 4.86
N HIS A 330 -12.27 -6.06 6.14
CA HIS A 330 -13.05 -4.91 6.57
C HIS A 330 -12.09 -3.76 6.88
N PHE A 331 -12.08 -2.75 6.04
CA PHE A 331 -11.15 -1.63 6.14
C PHE A 331 -11.84 -0.34 6.59
N ASN A 332 -11.21 0.37 7.50
CA ASN A 332 -11.47 1.78 7.71
C ASN A 332 -10.65 2.56 6.68
N ARG A 333 -11.32 3.21 5.74
CA ARG A 333 -10.69 3.95 4.65
C ARG A 333 -10.92 5.44 4.83
N SER A 334 -9.84 6.21 4.78
CA SER A 334 -9.94 7.67 4.70
C SER A 334 -10.54 8.09 3.35
N ASN A 335 -11.32 9.17 3.34
CA ASN A 335 -11.80 9.79 2.12
C ASN A 335 -10.82 10.85 1.58
N GLU A 336 -9.90 11.30 2.43
CA GLU A 336 -8.83 12.23 2.05
C GLU A 336 -7.64 11.49 1.43
N PRO A 337 -6.92 12.09 0.49
CA PRO A 337 -5.76 11.47 -0.12
C PRO A 337 -4.63 11.33 0.90
N PHE A 338 -4.04 10.14 0.96
CA PHE A 338 -2.78 9.88 1.68
C PHE A 338 -1.58 10.48 0.93
N LEU A 339 -1.54 10.24 -0.38
CA LEU A 339 -0.60 10.89 -1.29
C LEU A 339 -1.42 11.66 -2.34
N PRO A 340 -1.55 12.99 -2.19
CA PRO A 340 -2.26 13.82 -3.15
C PRO A 340 -1.41 14.09 -4.39
N ASN A 341 -2.05 14.53 -5.48
CA ASN A 341 -1.34 15.23 -6.52
C ASN A 341 -0.79 16.56 -5.96
N TYR A 342 0.48 16.84 -6.23
CA TYR A 342 1.12 18.10 -5.83
C TYR A 342 0.74 19.24 -6.79
N LEU A 343 1.40 20.39 -6.60
CA LEU A 343 1.25 21.54 -7.51
C LEU A 343 1.42 21.09 -8.96
N GLU A 344 0.59 21.64 -9.82
CA GLU A 344 0.58 21.34 -11.25
C GLU A 344 1.95 21.59 -11.90
N ASN A 345 2.40 20.61 -12.64
CA ASN A 345 3.57 20.69 -13.51
C ASN A 345 3.32 19.85 -14.76
N GLN A 346 4.25 19.79 -15.69
CA GLN A 346 4.07 19.07 -16.95
C GLN A 346 4.04 17.52 -16.81
N GLN A 347 4.15 16.99 -15.59
CA GLN A 347 4.31 15.56 -15.34
C GLN A 347 3.28 14.99 -14.37
N ASN A 348 2.30 15.79 -13.92
CA ASN A 348 1.29 15.32 -12.99
C ASN A 348 -0.14 15.73 -13.40
N TRP A 349 -1.12 15.38 -12.58
CA TRP A 349 -2.55 15.52 -12.84
C TRP A 349 -3.02 14.68 -14.04
N LEU A 350 -2.48 13.45 -14.11
CA LEU A 350 -2.75 12.48 -15.15
C LEU A 350 -3.19 11.14 -14.55
N TYR A 351 -3.76 10.29 -15.41
CA TYR A 351 -3.93 8.89 -15.09
C TYR A 351 -2.57 8.22 -14.87
N GLY A 352 -2.44 7.53 -13.72
CA GLY A 352 -1.20 6.87 -13.33
C GLY A 352 -0.40 7.62 -12.26
N ASP A 353 -0.77 8.87 -11.94
CA ASP A 353 -0.18 9.59 -10.82
C ASP A 353 -0.50 8.91 -9.49
N CYS A 354 0.41 9.06 -8.53
CA CYS A 354 0.27 8.53 -7.17
C CYS A 354 0.07 6.99 -7.11
N PHE A 355 0.54 6.27 -8.14
CA PHE A 355 0.63 4.81 -8.11
C PHE A 355 1.81 4.42 -7.23
N MET A 356 1.54 4.26 -5.94
CA MET A 356 2.58 3.90 -4.99
C MET A 356 3.11 2.49 -5.25
N THR A 357 4.42 2.33 -5.06
CA THR A 357 5.09 1.04 -5.04
C THR A 357 4.56 0.18 -3.90
N TYR A 358 4.35 -1.09 -4.13
CA TYR A 358 4.04 -2.03 -3.05
C TYR A 358 5.27 -2.28 -2.18
N GLY A 359 5.05 -2.37 -0.88
CA GLY A 359 6.09 -2.56 0.13
C GLY A 359 6.51 -1.25 0.81
N MET A 360 7.12 -1.41 1.96
CA MET A 360 7.68 -0.35 2.80
C MET A 360 8.98 -0.84 3.40
N LEU A 361 9.92 0.07 3.63
CA LEU A 361 11.20 -0.23 4.26
C LEU A 361 11.41 0.67 5.46
N GLU A 362 11.91 0.10 6.55
CA GLU A 362 12.53 0.90 7.59
C GLU A 362 13.91 1.35 7.10
N THR A 363 14.17 2.64 7.14
CA THR A 363 15.42 3.27 6.70
C THR A 363 15.92 4.25 7.74
N GLU A 364 17.22 4.47 7.77
CA GLU A 364 17.82 5.55 8.56
C GLU A 364 17.28 6.90 8.10
N ALA A 365 17.02 7.80 9.04
CA ALA A 365 16.63 9.18 8.73
C ALA A 365 17.76 9.91 7.96
N ASP A 366 17.40 11.00 7.30
CA ASP A 366 18.37 11.78 6.54
C ASP A 366 19.23 12.66 7.44
N PHE A 367 18.72 13.01 8.63
CA PHE A 367 19.47 13.76 9.64
C PHE A 367 20.10 12.79 10.67
N PRO A 368 21.44 12.90 10.90
CA PRO A 368 22.13 12.01 11.84
C PRO A 368 21.58 12.11 13.27
N GLY A 369 21.30 10.96 13.87
CA GLY A 369 20.79 10.87 15.24
C GLY A 369 19.25 10.92 15.35
N GLU A 370 18.54 11.15 14.27
CA GLU A 370 17.10 10.98 14.25
C GLU A 370 16.72 9.49 14.21
N PRO A 371 15.57 9.11 14.75
CA PRO A 371 15.04 7.76 14.66
C PRO A 371 14.81 7.32 13.23
N THR A 372 14.83 6.00 13.00
CA THR A 372 14.45 5.41 11.71
C THR A 372 13.03 5.80 11.29
N GLU A 373 12.81 5.84 9.99
CA GLU A 373 11.54 6.18 9.37
C GLU A 373 11.08 5.09 8.38
N LEU A 374 9.79 5.08 8.05
CA LEU A 374 9.27 4.19 7.00
C LEU A 374 9.39 4.87 5.64
N SER A 375 10.15 4.26 4.76
CA SER A 375 10.29 4.66 3.36
C SER A 375 9.28 3.94 2.48
N MET A 376 8.65 4.71 1.61
CA MET A 376 7.73 4.30 0.56
C MET A 376 8.15 4.95 -0.74
N TYR A 377 7.68 4.43 -1.87
CA TYR A 377 8.11 4.95 -3.18
C TYR A 377 6.89 5.18 -4.07
N CYS A 378 7.03 6.13 -4.99
CA CYS A 378 6.03 6.42 -6.01
C CYS A 378 6.72 6.84 -7.31
N GLY A 379 6.23 6.34 -8.43
CA GLY A 379 6.64 6.83 -9.74
C GLY A 379 6.07 8.22 -9.99
N GLU A 380 6.93 9.15 -10.37
CA GLU A 380 6.58 10.51 -10.81
C GLU A 380 7.04 10.72 -12.25
N GLY A 381 6.28 11.45 -13.02
CA GLY A 381 6.56 11.66 -14.43
C GLY A 381 5.99 10.55 -15.28
N GLY A 382 6.74 10.09 -16.26
CA GLY A 382 6.23 9.18 -17.29
C GLY A 382 5.63 9.94 -18.48
N LYS A 383 4.99 9.21 -19.39
CA LYS A 383 4.52 9.75 -20.66
C LYS A 383 5.69 10.31 -21.48
N ASN A 384 5.83 11.61 -21.64
CA ASN A 384 6.91 12.23 -22.40
C ASN A 384 8.25 12.33 -21.64
N TYR A 385 8.32 11.85 -20.41
CA TYR A 385 9.48 11.98 -19.54
C TYR A 385 9.85 10.63 -18.90
N PRO A 386 11.12 10.38 -18.57
CA PRO A 386 11.51 9.25 -17.75
C PRO A 386 10.77 9.21 -16.40
N THR A 387 10.34 8.04 -15.98
CA THR A 387 9.72 7.87 -14.67
C THR A 387 10.77 8.02 -13.58
N ARG A 388 10.52 8.89 -12.61
CA ARG A 388 11.34 9.05 -11.41
C ARG A 388 10.70 8.33 -10.24
N PHE A 389 11.34 7.33 -9.71
CA PHE A 389 10.87 6.70 -8.47
C PHE A 389 11.36 7.51 -7.29
N ARG A 390 10.43 8.25 -6.68
CA ARG A 390 10.72 9.10 -5.52
C ARG A 390 10.46 8.36 -4.24
N ARG A 391 11.35 8.56 -3.26
CA ARG A 391 11.17 8.16 -1.87
C ARG A 391 10.27 9.15 -1.15
N TYR A 392 9.36 8.61 -0.37
CA TYR A 392 8.50 9.30 0.58
C TYR A 392 8.69 8.66 1.94
N THR A 393 8.66 9.43 3.00
CA THR A 393 8.85 8.89 4.35
C THR A 393 7.73 9.30 5.28
N ILE A 394 7.50 8.48 6.28
CA ILE A 394 6.63 8.77 7.40
C ILE A 394 7.27 8.21 8.66
N ARG A 395 7.00 8.83 9.81
CA ARG A 395 7.46 8.26 11.09
C ARG A 395 6.95 6.83 11.28
N MET A 396 7.67 6.04 12.06
CA MET A 396 7.21 4.70 12.41
C MET A 396 5.84 4.77 13.08
N ASP A 397 4.89 3.92 12.64
CA ASP A 397 3.49 3.87 13.09
C ASP A 397 2.64 5.13 12.79
N GLY A 398 3.18 6.09 12.06
CA GLY A 398 2.66 7.45 11.91
C GLY A 398 1.60 7.67 10.84
N PHE A 399 0.90 6.64 10.37
CA PHE A 399 -0.14 6.79 9.33
C PHE A 399 -1.40 7.47 9.86
N LEU A 400 -1.82 7.08 11.06
CA LEU A 400 -2.95 7.66 11.80
C LEU A 400 -2.53 7.90 13.25
N SER A 401 -3.23 8.80 13.93
CA SER A 401 -3.07 9.09 15.35
C SER A 401 -4.42 9.34 16.01
N TRP A 402 -4.48 9.16 17.34
CA TRP A 402 -5.48 9.84 18.17
C TRP A 402 -4.99 11.27 18.33
N HIS A 403 -5.79 12.21 17.91
CA HIS A 403 -5.45 13.63 17.88
C HIS A 403 -6.40 14.45 18.72
N ALA A 404 -5.84 15.40 19.48
CA ALA A 404 -6.57 16.49 20.10
C ALA A 404 -5.99 17.84 19.67
N ASP A 405 -6.88 18.79 19.42
CA ASP A 405 -6.54 20.19 19.23
C ASP A 405 -6.14 20.87 20.55
N TYR A 406 -5.97 22.20 20.53
CA TYR A 406 -5.56 23.00 21.69
C TYR A 406 -6.58 22.92 22.86
N GLU A 407 -7.87 22.85 22.57
CA GLU A 407 -8.94 22.70 23.56
C GLU A 407 -8.83 21.42 24.38
N GLY A 408 -8.06 20.46 23.85
CA GLY A 408 -7.77 19.22 24.51
C GLY A 408 -8.84 18.15 24.33
N GLY A 409 -8.52 16.98 24.83
CA GLY A 409 -9.41 15.82 24.78
C GLY A 409 -8.95 14.71 25.70
N MET A 410 -9.76 13.65 25.79
CA MET A 410 -9.42 12.48 26.58
C MET A 410 -9.89 11.19 25.92
N VAL A 411 -9.17 10.12 26.23
CA VAL A 411 -9.52 8.73 25.95
C VAL A 411 -9.46 7.93 27.23
N LEU A 412 -10.49 7.13 27.50
CA LEU A 412 -10.46 6.06 28.49
C LEU A 412 -10.62 4.73 27.76
N THR A 413 -9.69 3.80 27.98
CA THR A 413 -9.75 2.50 27.32
C THR A 413 -10.81 1.60 27.94
N LYS A 414 -11.26 0.59 27.19
CA LYS A 414 -11.90 -0.60 27.77
C LYS A 414 -10.96 -1.26 28.78
N PRO A 415 -11.44 -2.17 29.64
CA PRO A 415 -10.56 -2.96 30.48
C PRO A 415 -9.53 -3.75 29.67
N VAL A 416 -8.26 -3.58 30.02
CA VAL A 416 -7.10 -4.17 29.33
C VAL A 416 -6.20 -4.89 30.33
N THR A 417 -5.40 -5.84 29.83
CA THR A 417 -4.29 -6.47 30.57
C THR A 417 -3.01 -6.32 29.78
N PHE A 418 -1.88 -6.27 30.47
CA PHE A 418 -0.54 -6.21 29.88
C PHE A 418 0.46 -7.08 30.62
N SER A 419 1.61 -7.38 30.02
CA SER A 419 2.66 -8.23 30.60
C SER A 419 4.04 -7.57 30.72
N GLY A 420 4.26 -6.40 30.11
CA GLY A 420 5.54 -5.68 30.14
C GLY A 420 5.85 -4.97 31.47
N ASP A 421 7.11 -4.57 31.65
CA ASP A 421 7.60 -3.85 32.83
C ASP A 421 7.68 -2.33 32.61
N SER A 422 7.61 -1.88 31.39
CA SER A 422 7.69 -0.47 31.00
C SER A 422 6.65 -0.13 29.93
N LEU A 423 6.17 1.10 29.96
CA LEU A 423 5.32 1.65 28.90
C LEU A 423 6.17 2.57 28.03
N LYS A 424 6.15 2.37 26.72
CA LYS A 424 6.70 3.31 25.74
C LYS A 424 5.60 3.83 24.83
N ILE A 425 5.70 5.11 24.50
CA ILE A 425 4.75 5.82 23.63
C ILE A 425 5.42 6.43 22.42
N ASN A 426 4.70 6.43 21.32
CA ASN A 426 5.02 7.13 20.10
C ASN A 426 4.06 8.32 19.96
N PHE A 427 4.54 9.54 20.19
CA PHE A 427 3.70 10.73 20.27
C PHE A 427 4.42 11.98 19.75
N ALA A 428 3.65 13.02 19.47
CA ALA A 428 4.14 14.35 19.17
C ALA A 428 3.21 15.39 19.76
N THR A 429 3.77 16.49 20.29
CA THR A 429 3.02 17.64 20.75
C THR A 429 3.49 18.91 20.08
N SER A 430 2.67 19.97 20.12
CA SER A 430 3.16 21.33 19.90
C SER A 430 3.98 21.82 21.11
N ALA A 431 4.52 23.02 21.02
CA ALA A 431 5.28 23.63 22.12
C ALA A 431 4.43 23.88 23.39
N VAL A 432 3.13 24.02 23.25
CA VAL A 432 2.17 24.21 24.37
C VAL A 432 1.39 22.92 24.66
N GLY A 433 1.55 21.92 23.84
CA GLY A 433 0.80 20.67 23.93
C GLY A 433 1.36 19.72 24.99
N TYR A 434 0.53 18.81 25.43
CA TYR A 434 0.92 17.76 26.37
C TYR A 434 0.11 16.48 26.16
N LEU A 435 0.65 15.39 26.69
CA LEU A 435 -0.02 14.11 26.93
C LEU A 435 0.15 13.75 28.41
N LYS A 436 -0.94 13.38 29.09
CA LYS A 436 -0.91 12.77 30.43
C LYS A 436 -1.49 11.39 30.36
N ILE A 437 -0.90 10.46 31.09
CA ILE A 437 -1.32 9.06 31.13
C ILE A 437 -1.52 8.67 32.58
N SER A 438 -2.71 8.17 32.91
CA SER A 438 -3.03 7.58 34.18
C SER A 438 -3.48 6.13 34.03
N LEU A 439 -3.06 5.25 34.91
CA LEU A 439 -3.64 3.91 35.02
C LEU A 439 -4.80 3.95 36.01
N CYS A 440 -5.91 3.32 35.65
CA CYS A 440 -7.15 3.34 36.42
C CYS A 440 -7.59 1.92 36.80
N ASP A 441 -8.38 1.79 37.82
CA ASP A 441 -9.11 0.57 38.13
C ASP A 441 -10.18 0.27 37.02
N VAL A 442 -10.85 -0.86 37.11
CA VAL A 442 -11.89 -1.25 36.14
C VAL A 442 -13.10 -0.31 36.11
N ASN A 443 -13.30 0.49 37.16
CA ASN A 443 -14.36 1.49 37.26
C ASN A 443 -13.94 2.85 36.68
N GLY A 444 -12.67 3.02 36.30
CA GLY A 444 -12.12 4.28 35.79
C GLY A 444 -11.54 5.21 36.84
N ASN A 445 -11.40 4.79 38.14
CA ASN A 445 -10.75 5.59 39.17
C ASN A 445 -9.23 5.49 39.02
N GLU A 446 -8.53 6.61 39.06
CA GLU A 446 -7.07 6.65 38.93
C GLU A 446 -6.39 5.92 40.10
N LEU A 447 -5.42 5.07 39.77
CA LEU A 447 -4.61 4.37 40.78
C LEU A 447 -3.55 5.32 41.35
N GLU A 448 -3.47 5.44 42.65
CA GLU A 448 -2.56 6.34 43.35
C GLU A 448 -1.09 6.07 42.97
N GLY A 449 -0.43 7.10 42.46
CA GLY A 449 0.97 7.08 42.04
C GLY A 449 1.22 6.43 40.66
N TYR A 450 0.18 6.15 39.88
CA TYR A 450 0.32 5.67 38.50
C TYR A 450 -0.16 6.71 37.48
N HIS A 451 0.46 7.91 37.51
CA HIS A 451 0.25 8.99 36.56
C HIS A 451 1.58 9.54 36.07
N SER A 452 1.66 9.86 34.78
CA SER A 452 2.92 10.28 34.11
C SER A 452 3.29 11.76 34.36
N GLY A 453 2.35 12.57 34.88
CA GLY A 453 2.48 14.02 34.71
C GLY A 453 2.38 14.45 33.24
N GLU A 454 2.80 15.66 32.95
CA GLU A 454 2.80 16.21 31.58
C GLU A 454 3.99 15.70 30.77
N LEU A 455 3.71 14.99 29.67
CA LEU A 455 4.68 14.59 28.68
C LEU A 455 4.56 15.51 27.46
N PHE A 456 5.65 16.08 27.01
CA PHE A 456 5.71 16.89 25.80
C PHE A 456 6.93 16.55 24.97
N GLY A 457 6.89 16.90 23.68
CA GLY A 457 7.96 16.62 22.74
C GLY A 457 7.50 15.77 21.55
N ASN A 458 8.46 15.20 20.84
CA ASN A 458 8.25 14.38 19.65
C ASN A 458 9.17 13.16 19.72
N SER A 459 8.62 11.99 19.98
CA SER A 459 9.43 10.77 20.15
C SER A 459 8.68 9.53 19.68
N PRO A 460 9.32 8.62 18.91
CA PRO A 460 8.69 7.37 18.50
C PRO A 460 8.70 6.28 19.58
N ALA A 461 9.43 6.48 20.70
CA ALA A 461 9.55 5.49 21.78
C ALA A 461 9.92 6.13 23.12
N ARG A 462 9.15 7.13 23.58
CA ARG A 462 9.35 7.76 24.87
C ARG A 462 8.97 6.79 25.99
N PRO A 463 9.88 6.43 26.91
CA PRO A 463 9.50 5.73 28.14
C PRO A 463 8.63 6.63 29.02
N VAL A 464 7.60 6.04 29.63
CA VAL A 464 6.69 6.70 30.57
C VAL A 464 7.09 6.29 31.98
N ASP A 465 7.45 7.29 32.79
CA ASP A 465 7.72 7.09 34.23
C ASP A 465 6.47 7.44 35.02
N PHE A 466 5.98 6.47 35.80
CA PHE A 466 4.86 6.65 36.70
C PHE A 466 5.34 6.90 38.17
N GLY A 467 6.65 6.90 38.39
CA GLY A 467 7.20 6.94 39.77
C GLY A 467 7.01 5.64 40.56
N LYS A 468 6.31 4.65 40.02
CA LYS A 468 6.08 3.31 40.59
C LYS A 468 6.31 2.22 39.55
N SER A 469 6.70 1.05 40.02
CA SER A 469 6.89 -0.13 39.16
C SER A 469 5.55 -0.65 38.62
N LEU A 470 5.51 -1.01 37.35
CA LEU A 470 4.36 -1.66 36.74
C LEU A 470 4.24 -3.16 37.07
N ALA A 471 5.25 -3.75 37.72
CA ALA A 471 5.30 -5.19 37.99
C ALA A 471 4.09 -5.71 38.79
N GLU A 472 3.58 -4.90 39.72
CA GLU A 472 2.42 -5.26 40.53
C GLU A 472 1.08 -5.24 39.77
N LEU A 473 1.06 -4.60 38.59
CA LEU A 473 -0.13 -4.47 37.75
C LEU A 473 -0.19 -5.46 36.61
N LYS A 474 0.89 -6.20 36.36
CA LYS A 474 0.95 -7.21 35.29
C LYS A 474 -0.20 -8.23 35.41
N GLY A 475 -0.88 -8.47 34.30
CA GLY A 475 -2.00 -9.41 34.22
C GLY A 475 -3.27 -8.98 34.99
N LYS A 476 -3.24 -7.84 35.69
CA LYS A 476 -4.45 -7.29 36.30
C LYS A 476 -5.26 -6.52 35.25
N GLU A 477 -6.59 -6.61 35.41
CA GLU A 477 -7.49 -5.76 34.61
C GLU A 477 -7.40 -4.32 35.13
N LEU A 478 -7.14 -3.43 34.19
CA LEU A 478 -7.10 -1.99 34.44
C LEU A 478 -7.56 -1.24 33.21
N ARG A 479 -7.73 0.06 33.31
CA ARG A 479 -7.98 0.98 32.20
C ARG A 479 -6.84 1.97 32.11
N MET A 480 -6.63 2.48 30.90
CA MET A 480 -5.69 3.59 30.65
C MET A 480 -6.49 4.84 30.31
N LYS A 481 -6.17 5.93 30.99
CA LYS A 481 -6.70 7.25 30.70
C LYS A 481 -5.60 8.08 30.06
N PHE A 482 -5.91 8.68 28.93
CA PHE A 482 -5.03 9.58 28.19
C PHE A 482 -5.70 10.95 28.13
N GLU A 483 -5.01 12.01 28.52
CA GLU A 483 -5.45 13.40 28.42
C GLU A 483 -4.50 14.14 27.50
N PHE A 484 -5.05 14.81 26.50
CA PHE A 484 -4.31 15.41 25.39
C PHE A 484 -4.56 16.92 25.32
N SER A 485 -3.58 17.66 24.83
CA SER A 485 -3.77 19.01 24.27
C SER A 485 -2.73 19.24 23.19
N SER A 486 -3.14 19.69 22.03
CA SER A 486 -2.27 19.90 20.84
C SER A 486 -1.29 18.73 20.64
N CYS A 487 -1.83 17.51 20.59
CA CYS A 487 -1.06 16.28 20.66
C CYS A 487 -1.59 15.22 19.70
N ASP A 488 -0.66 14.43 19.14
CA ASP A 488 -0.89 13.21 18.40
C ASP A 488 -0.27 12.03 19.14
N LEU A 489 -1.04 10.97 19.42
CA LEU A 489 -0.56 9.67 19.91
C LEU A 489 -0.71 8.66 18.77
N TYR A 490 0.41 8.08 18.35
CA TYR A 490 0.47 7.16 17.20
C TYR A 490 0.40 5.69 17.62
N SER A 491 1.15 5.36 18.65
CA SER A 491 1.18 3.98 19.19
C SER A 491 1.74 3.97 20.61
N PHE A 492 1.50 2.86 21.32
CA PHE A 492 2.12 2.57 22.60
C PHE A 492 2.34 1.06 22.77
N ILE A 493 3.25 0.69 23.67
CA ILE A 493 3.59 -0.70 23.94
C ILE A 493 4.03 -0.87 25.40
N PHE A 494 3.57 -1.95 26.02
CA PHE A 494 4.15 -2.46 27.26
C PHE A 494 5.20 -3.52 26.93
N GLU A 495 6.43 -3.33 27.36
CA GLU A 495 7.56 -4.24 27.08
C GLU A 495 8.44 -4.51 28.31
#